data_6dbc64198a97699074c4bd353c3f7c01
#
_entry.id   6dbc64198a97699074c4bd353c3f7c01
#
_cell.length_a   1.000
_cell.length_b   1.000
_cell.length_c   1.000
_cell.angle_alpha   90.00
_cell.angle_beta   90.00
_cell.angle_gamma   90.00
#
_symmetry.space_group_name_H-M   'P 1'
#
loop_
_entity.id
_entity.type
_entity.pdbx_description
1 polymer ?
#
loop_
_entity_poly.entity_id
_entity_poly.type
_entity_poly.pdbx_seq_one_letter_code
_entity_poly.pdbx_strand_id
1 'polypeptide(L)'
;GGETVGKFVILNDRVKGLLHKSNGKTEKKERDQILVQVNQIRPNGNIDLREVQLPEGSYETQLVTKKITLSRLSDLKNKIGRNVTIEADVVQIKQTSGPTIFTVCDDSGVEDAAAFTEAGVRSYPEVNLGDIVRIFGEATRRNNQIQVEVSDMHVLKGTEADAVRARINKALEARAEPPEVTPLIESPGLDALWPEMRKLARIVRRAVLTQQPIILRHHADADGICAAVAVETAVLQLIRDTGGDPDQDNVLF
;
A
#
# COMPACT_ATOMS: atom_id res chain seq x y z
N GLY A 1 8.14 15.58 -36.36
CA GLY A 1 6.81 16.00 -35.98
C GLY A 1 5.86 14.81 -36.06
N GLY A 2 5.63 14.13 -34.92
CA GLY A 2 4.62 13.08 -34.87
C GLY A 2 3.23 13.73 -34.80
N GLU A 3 2.37 13.45 -35.75
CA GLU A 3 0.99 13.88 -35.70
C GLU A 3 0.28 13.22 -34.51
N THR A 4 -0.31 14.04 -33.64
CA THR A 4 -1.12 13.53 -32.50
C THR A 4 -2.36 12.86 -33.05
N VAL A 5 -2.46 11.55 -32.93
CA VAL A 5 -3.55 10.72 -33.49
C VAL A 5 -4.91 11.01 -32.85
N GLY A 6 -4.92 11.51 -31.61
CA GLY A 6 -6.13 11.83 -30.86
C GLY A 6 -5.86 12.22 -29.40
N LYS A 7 -6.92 12.34 -28.60
CA LYS A 7 -6.85 12.61 -27.17
C LYS A 7 -7.37 11.42 -26.37
N PHE A 8 -6.75 11.13 -25.22
CA PHE A 8 -7.27 10.13 -24.30
C PHE A 8 -8.38 10.73 -23.43
N VAL A 9 -9.48 10.03 -23.33
CA VAL A 9 -10.63 10.37 -22.48
C VAL A 9 -10.73 9.35 -21.35
N ILE A 10 -10.83 9.83 -20.13
CA ILE A 10 -11.03 8.98 -18.96
C ILE A 10 -12.52 8.63 -18.88
N LEU A 11 -12.87 7.36 -19.00
CA LEU A 11 -14.25 6.86 -18.94
C LEU A 11 -14.66 6.57 -17.48
N ASN A 12 -13.72 6.11 -16.68
CA ASN A 12 -13.80 5.96 -15.23
C ASN A 12 -12.39 5.96 -14.66
N ASP A 13 -12.23 5.79 -13.35
CA ASP A 13 -10.94 5.88 -12.65
C ASP A 13 -9.81 5.01 -13.25
N ARG A 14 -10.12 4.07 -14.15
CA ARG A 14 -9.14 3.10 -14.69
C ARG A 14 -9.22 2.88 -16.19
N VAL A 15 -10.29 3.30 -16.82
CA VAL A 15 -10.53 3.01 -18.24
C VAL A 15 -10.36 4.27 -19.04
N LYS A 16 -9.39 4.25 -19.95
CA LYS A 16 -9.14 5.34 -20.92
C LYS A 16 -9.53 4.85 -22.31
N GLY A 17 -10.15 5.72 -23.07
CA GLY A 17 -10.43 5.47 -24.48
C GLY A 17 -9.80 6.55 -25.34
N LEU A 18 -9.47 6.21 -26.59
CA LEU A 18 -8.90 7.11 -27.56
C LEU A 18 -10.02 7.80 -28.36
N LEU A 19 -10.13 9.11 -28.23
CA LEU A 19 -10.93 9.95 -29.10
C LEU A 19 -10.06 10.46 -30.27
N HIS A 20 -10.25 9.91 -31.46
CA HIS A 20 -9.50 10.31 -32.64
C HIS A 20 -9.81 11.76 -33.05
N LYS A 21 -8.83 12.48 -33.57
CA LYS A 21 -9.02 13.88 -34.05
C LYS A 21 -10.16 14.02 -35.06
N SER A 22 -10.34 13.04 -35.92
CA SER A 22 -11.41 13.00 -36.91
C SER A 22 -12.82 12.87 -36.31
N ASN A 23 -12.92 12.44 -35.05
CA ASN A 23 -14.17 12.15 -34.32
C ASN A 23 -14.51 13.21 -33.27
N GLY A 24 -13.67 14.22 -33.08
CA GLY A 24 -13.89 15.35 -32.18
C GLY A 24 -14.37 16.58 -32.94
N LYS A 25 -15.47 17.18 -32.51
CA LYS A 25 -16.11 18.32 -33.21
C LYS A 25 -15.60 19.69 -32.73
N THR A 26 -14.93 19.77 -31.60
CA THR A 26 -14.50 21.03 -30.96
C THR A 26 -13.13 20.87 -30.31
N GLU A 27 -12.40 21.98 -30.20
CA GLU A 27 -11.15 22.01 -29.46
C GLU A 27 -11.46 21.86 -27.94
N LYS A 28 -10.91 20.81 -27.32
CA LYS A 28 -11.17 20.46 -25.92
C LYS A 28 -9.95 20.80 -25.07
N LYS A 29 -10.19 21.32 -23.86
CA LYS A 29 -9.17 21.53 -22.84
C LYS A 29 -9.08 20.34 -21.88
N GLU A 30 -7.99 20.25 -21.14
CA GLU A 30 -7.88 19.31 -20.04
C GLU A 30 -8.99 19.59 -19.00
N ARG A 31 -9.64 18.54 -18.49
CA ARG A 31 -10.76 18.53 -17.54
C ARG A 31 -12.14 18.88 -18.13
N ASP A 32 -12.29 19.10 -19.43
CA ASP A 32 -13.62 19.20 -20.03
C ASP A 32 -14.34 17.84 -19.94
N GLN A 33 -15.60 17.88 -19.53
CA GLN A 33 -16.48 16.71 -19.57
C GLN A 33 -17.17 16.65 -20.92
N ILE A 34 -17.10 15.50 -21.58
CA ILE A 34 -17.69 15.27 -22.90
C ILE A 34 -18.50 13.97 -22.91
N LEU A 35 -19.57 13.97 -23.69
CA LEU A 35 -20.32 12.76 -23.92
C LEU A 35 -19.70 11.99 -25.08
N VAL A 36 -19.33 10.74 -24.82
CA VAL A 36 -18.71 9.86 -25.81
C VAL A 36 -19.45 8.54 -25.96
N GLN A 37 -19.39 8.00 -27.14
CA GLN A 37 -19.87 6.65 -27.45
C GLN A 37 -18.66 5.75 -27.72
N VAL A 38 -18.69 4.54 -27.16
CA VAL A 38 -17.72 3.50 -27.54
C VAL A 38 -17.99 3.08 -28.98
N ASN A 39 -17.01 3.32 -29.83
CA ASN A 39 -17.11 2.97 -31.26
C ASN A 39 -16.65 1.53 -31.50
N GLN A 40 -15.52 1.15 -30.88
CA GLN A 40 -14.94 -0.18 -30.99
C GLN A 40 -14.06 -0.50 -29.78
N ILE A 41 -14.06 -1.76 -29.37
CA ILE A 41 -13.05 -2.32 -28.45
C ILE A 41 -12.17 -3.24 -29.30
N ARG A 42 -10.89 -2.90 -29.37
CA ARG A 42 -9.91 -3.67 -30.17
C ARG A 42 -9.50 -4.95 -29.44
N PRO A 43 -9.00 -5.98 -30.15
CA PRO A 43 -8.53 -7.22 -29.51
C PRO A 43 -7.43 -7.03 -28.44
N ASN A 44 -6.66 -5.95 -28.54
CA ASN A 44 -5.63 -5.57 -27.56
C ASN A 44 -6.18 -4.81 -26.34
N GLY A 45 -7.51 -4.68 -26.21
CA GLY A 45 -8.17 -3.99 -25.11
C GLY A 45 -8.30 -2.47 -25.25
N ASN A 46 -7.75 -1.86 -26.30
CA ASN A 46 -7.91 -0.43 -26.56
C ASN A 46 -9.34 -0.09 -26.94
N ILE A 47 -9.84 1.02 -26.43
CA ILE A 47 -11.21 1.50 -26.65
C ILE A 47 -11.15 2.73 -27.56
N ASP A 48 -11.76 2.64 -28.74
CA ASP A 48 -11.93 3.78 -29.64
C ASP A 48 -13.25 4.48 -29.34
N LEU A 49 -13.20 5.80 -29.22
CA LEU A 49 -14.32 6.65 -28.84
C LEU A 49 -14.72 7.59 -29.97
N ARG A 50 -15.99 7.94 -29.97
CA ARG A 50 -16.57 9.00 -30.81
C ARG A 50 -17.35 9.98 -29.92
N GLU A 51 -17.12 11.29 -30.12
CA GLU A 51 -17.92 12.32 -29.46
C GLU A 51 -19.36 12.30 -30.02
N VAL A 52 -20.31 12.35 -29.09
CA VAL A 52 -21.74 12.46 -29.42
C VAL A 52 -22.33 13.68 -28.74
N GLN A 53 -23.28 14.31 -29.43
CA GLN A 53 -24.10 15.39 -28.86
C GLN A 53 -25.53 14.91 -28.83
N LEU A 54 -26.07 14.76 -27.65
CA LEU A 54 -27.46 14.40 -27.42
C LEU A 54 -28.17 15.52 -26.69
N PRO A 55 -29.42 15.85 -27.00
CA PRO A 55 -30.21 16.82 -26.23
C PRO A 55 -30.32 16.39 -24.77
N GLU A 56 -30.29 17.33 -23.86
CA GLU A 56 -30.55 17.07 -22.44
C GLU A 56 -31.91 16.36 -22.27
N GLY A 57 -31.93 15.30 -21.49
CA GLY A 57 -33.14 14.49 -21.27
C GLY A 57 -33.43 13.42 -22.33
N SER A 58 -32.62 13.32 -23.40
CA SER A 58 -32.79 12.29 -24.43
C SER A 58 -32.06 10.98 -24.11
N TYR A 59 -31.44 10.85 -22.92
CA TYR A 59 -30.72 9.66 -22.47
C TYR A 59 -30.92 9.41 -20.99
N GLU A 60 -30.91 8.14 -20.61
CA GLU A 60 -30.90 7.71 -19.22
C GLU A 60 -29.46 7.57 -18.75
N THR A 61 -29.19 8.11 -17.56
CA THR A 61 -27.88 7.96 -16.91
C THR A 61 -27.92 6.79 -15.96
N GLN A 62 -27.16 5.74 -16.26
CA GLN A 62 -26.94 4.65 -15.34
C GLN A 62 -25.54 4.76 -14.74
N LEU A 63 -25.48 4.94 -13.42
CA LEU A 63 -24.20 4.91 -12.70
C LEU A 63 -23.73 3.45 -12.60
N VAL A 64 -22.75 3.07 -13.41
CA VAL A 64 -22.13 1.76 -13.32
C VAL A 64 -21.03 1.78 -12.26
N THR A 65 -21.37 1.35 -11.05
CA THR A 65 -20.38 1.13 -9.99
C THR A 65 -19.83 -0.30 -10.11
N LYS A 66 -18.59 -0.43 -10.57
CA LYS A 66 -17.91 -1.73 -10.52
C LYS A 66 -17.54 -2.00 -9.06
N LYS A 67 -18.07 -3.10 -8.49
CA LYS A 67 -17.66 -3.55 -7.17
C LYS A 67 -16.15 -3.86 -7.20
N ILE A 68 -15.36 -3.07 -6.48
CA ILE A 68 -13.92 -3.27 -6.38
C ILE A 68 -13.71 -4.52 -5.52
N THR A 69 -13.04 -5.53 -6.09
CA THR A 69 -12.62 -6.70 -5.32
C THR A 69 -11.25 -6.43 -4.75
N LEU A 70 -11.19 -6.21 -3.43
CA LEU A 70 -9.93 -5.99 -2.73
C LEU A 70 -9.17 -7.31 -2.56
N SER A 71 -7.87 -7.23 -2.67
CA SER A 71 -6.91 -8.30 -2.35
C SER A 71 -6.22 -7.97 -1.04
N ARG A 72 -5.91 -8.98 -0.25
CA ARG A 72 -5.10 -8.85 0.96
C ARG A 72 -3.63 -9.03 0.62
N LEU A 73 -2.75 -8.33 1.33
CA LEU A 73 -1.30 -8.46 1.16
C LEU A 73 -0.83 -9.90 1.41
N SER A 74 -1.35 -10.56 2.46
CA SER A 74 -1.03 -11.97 2.76
C SER A 74 -1.37 -12.95 1.64
N ASP A 75 -2.29 -12.59 0.74
CA ASP A 75 -2.74 -13.45 -0.35
C ASP A 75 -1.95 -13.27 -1.65
N LEU A 76 -1.06 -12.28 -1.72
CA LEU A 76 -0.32 -11.93 -2.94
C LEU A 76 0.51 -13.09 -3.47
N LYS A 77 1.05 -13.93 -2.59
CA LYS A 77 1.80 -15.15 -2.97
C LYS A 77 1.00 -16.09 -3.87
N ASN A 78 -0.34 -16.09 -3.72
CA ASN A 78 -1.26 -16.92 -4.49
C ASN A 78 -1.78 -16.20 -5.74
N LYS A 79 -1.38 -14.94 -5.96
CA LYS A 79 -1.88 -14.07 -7.04
C LYS A 79 -0.77 -13.58 -7.97
N ILE A 80 0.40 -14.21 -7.93
CA ILE A 80 1.52 -13.85 -8.80
C ILE A 80 1.08 -13.88 -10.27
N GLY A 81 1.40 -12.82 -11.02
CA GLY A 81 0.99 -12.62 -12.42
C GLY A 81 -0.46 -12.15 -12.58
N ARG A 82 -1.14 -11.77 -11.51
CA ARG A 82 -2.53 -11.29 -11.56
C ARG A 82 -2.63 -9.84 -11.12
N ASN A 83 -3.57 -9.14 -11.73
CA ASN A 83 -3.94 -7.80 -11.30
C ASN A 83 -4.65 -7.85 -9.95
N VAL A 84 -4.22 -6.99 -9.03
CA VAL A 84 -4.73 -6.85 -7.67
C VAL A 84 -5.14 -5.41 -7.38
N THR A 85 -6.06 -5.26 -6.44
CA THR A 85 -6.42 -3.98 -5.85
C THR A 85 -6.24 -4.09 -4.35
N ILE A 86 -5.49 -3.18 -3.75
CA ILE A 86 -5.14 -3.21 -2.34
C ILE A 86 -5.46 -1.86 -1.72
N GLU A 87 -5.95 -1.87 -0.49
CA GLU A 87 -6.06 -0.69 0.38
C GLU A 87 -5.14 -0.88 1.57
N ALA A 88 -4.20 0.04 1.75
CA ALA A 88 -3.17 -0.08 2.76
C ALA A 88 -2.70 1.28 3.29
N ASP A 89 -2.03 1.24 4.44
CA ASP A 89 -1.29 2.35 5.05
C ASP A 89 0.14 2.36 4.51
N VAL A 90 0.66 3.52 4.14
CA VAL A 90 2.06 3.69 3.69
C VAL A 90 2.96 3.80 4.91
N VAL A 91 3.70 2.75 5.22
CA VAL A 91 4.56 2.69 6.41
C VAL A 91 6.01 3.07 6.14
N GLN A 92 6.49 2.97 4.90
CA GLN A 92 7.81 3.42 4.49
C GLN A 92 7.82 3.85 3.02
N ILE A 93 8.71 4.78 2.68
CA ILE A 93 8.94 5.22 1.29
C ILE A 93 10.45 5.26 1.06
N LYS A 94 10.92 4.50 0.07
CA LYS A 94 12.33 4.43 -0.30
C LYS A 94 12.50 4.75 -1.79
N GLN A 95 13.27 5.80 -2.09
CA GLN A 95 13.68 6.07 -3.46
C GLN A 95 14.91 5.25 -3.80
N THR A 96 14.84 4.47 -4.87
CA THR A 96 15.99 3.74 -5.42
C THR A 96 16.51 4.42 -6.67
N SER A 97 17.57 3.90 -7.27
CA SER A 97 18.04 4.33 -8.60
C SER A 97 17.05 3.96 -9.72
N GLY A 98 16.09 3.10 -9.45
CA GLY A 98 15.01 2.67 -10.33
C GLY A 98 13.65 3.12 -9.78
N PRO A 99 12.79 2.20 -9.35
CA PRO A 99 11.46 2.52 -8.84
C PRO A 99 11.49 3.21 -7.48
N THR A 100 10.41 3.92 -7.17
CA THR A 100 10.07 4.27 -5.79
C THR A 100 9.41 3.05 -5.14
N ILE A 101 9.91 2.62 -4.00
CA ILE A 101 9.34 1.53 -3.21
C ILE A 101 8.51 2.12 -2.08
N PHE A 102 7.24 1.76 -2.05
CA PHE A 102 6.31 2.06 -0.96
C PHE A 102 6.11 0.77 -0.19
N THR A 103 6.60 0.69 1.04
CA THR A 103 6.23 -0.40 1.94
C THR A 103 4.86 -0.09 2.51
N VAL A 104 3.91 -0.99 2.31
CA VAL A 104 2.51 -0.78 2.66
C VAL A 104 1.99 -1.87 3.57
N CYS A 105 1.12 -1.51 4.51
CA CYS A 105 0.54 -2.38 5.52
C CYS A 105 -0.98 -2.41 5.40
N ASP A 106 -1.57 -3.61 5.34
CA ASP A 106 -3.01 -3.81 5.49
C ASP A 106 -3.34 -4.58 6.79
N ASP A 107 -4.58 -5.04 6.93
CA ASP A 107 -5.02 -5.84 8.07
C ASP A 107 -4.41 -7.25 8.10
N SER A 108 -3.69 -7.67 7.07
CA SER A 108 -3.17 -9.03 6.92
C SER A 108 -1.64 -9.12 6.90
N GLY A 109 -0.93 -8.06 6.53
CA GLY A 109 0.52 -8.07 6.41
C GLY A 109 1.14 -6.78 5.92
N VAL A 110 2.41 -6.87 5.56
CA VAL A 110 3.22 -5.79 4.98
C VAL A 110 3.88 -6.32 3.73
N GLU A 111 3.87 -5.57 2.66
CA GLU A 111 4.55 -5.90 1.40
C GLU A 111 5.00 -4.62 0.68
N ASP A 112 5.89 -4.76 -0.27
CA ASP A 112 6.36 -3.66 -1.08
C ASP A 112 5.49 -3.43 -2.32
N ALA A 113 5.27 -2.15 -2.61
CA ALA A 113 4.64 -1.69 -3.84
C ALA A 113 5.67 -0.85 -4.63
N ALA A 114 6.11 -1.38 -5.76
CA ALA A 114 7.12 -0.75 -6.61
C ALA A 114 6.43 0.09 -7.69
N ALA A 115 6.65 1.40 -7.66
CA ALA A 115 6.12 2.35 -8.62
C ALA A 115 7.26 2.91 -9.49
N PHE A 116 7.11 2.84 -10.80
CA PHE A 116 8.12 3.31 -11.73
C PHE A 116 7.52 4.31 -12.73
N THR A 117 8.06 5.51 -12.75
CA THR A 117 7.73 6.55 -13.74
C THR A 117 8.95 6.80 -14.62
N GLU A 118 10.09 7.12 -13.98
CA GLU A 118 11.37 7.38 -14.64
C GLU A 118 12.48 7.03 -13.64
N ALA A 119 13.66 6.63 -14.15
CA ALA A 119 14.78 6.23 -13.31
C ALA A 119 15.25 7.39 -12.42
N GLY A 120 15.31 7.13 -11.10
CA GLY A 120 15.73 8.11 -10.11
C GLY A 120 14.71 9.20 -9.76
N VAL A 121 13.54 9.20 -10.42
CA VAL A 121 12.44 10.14 -10.14
C VAL A 121 11.44 9.50 -9.19
N ARG A 122 11.03 10.26 -8.17
CA ARG A 122 10.01 9.80 -7.23
C ARG A 122 8.65 9.70 -7.93
N SER A 123 8.12 8.49 -8.00
CA SER A 123 6.75 8.25 -8.41
C SER A 123 5.78 8.65 -7.30
N TYR A 124 4.61 9.17 -7.65
CA TYR A 124 3.57 9.60 -6.71
C TYR A 124 4.09 10.53 -5.60
N PRO A 125 4.64 11.71 -5.94
CA PRO A 125 5.22 12.63 -4.97
C PRO A 125 4.22 13.17 -3.93
N GLU A 126 2.92 13.09 -4.23
CA GLU A 126 1.81 13.46 -3.36
C GLU A 126 1.54 12.45 -2.23
N VAL A 127 2.04 11.22 -2.35
CA VAL A 127 1.85 10.16 -1.33
C VAL A 127 2.89 10.33 -0.23
N ASN A 128 2.45 10.36 1.02
CA ASN A 128 3.30 10.53 2.20
C ASN A 128 3.19 9.34 3.15
N LEU A 129 4.11 9.28 4.11
CA LEU A 129 4.03 8.31 5.22
C LEU A 129 2.74 8.49 6.01
N GLY A 130 2.05 7.39 6.31
CA GLY A 130 0.79 7.38 7.03
C GLY A 130 -0.45 7.69 6.17
N ASP A 131 -0.27 7.92 4.86
CA ASP A 131 -1.41 8.02 3.96
C ASP A 131 -2.05 6.65 3.72
N ILE A 132 -3.37 6.63 3.70
CA ILE A 132 -4.12 5.45 3.25
C ILE A 132 -4.26 5.54 1.73
N VAL A 133 -3.78 4.51 1.06
CA VAL A 133 -3.75 4.45 -0.40
C VAL A 133 -4.57 3.29 -0.94
N ARG A 134 -5.13 3.48 -2.13
CA ARG A 134 -5.63 2.39 -2.96
C ARG A 134 -4.67 2.19 -4.12
N ILE A 135 -4.14 0.97 -4.21
CA ILE A 135 -3.12 0.56 -5.17
C ILE A 135 -3.74 -0.39 -6.18
N PHE A 136 -3.47 -0.14 -7.44
CA PHE A 136 -3.76 -1.04 -8.54
C PHE A 136 -2.45 -1.47 -9.15
N GLY A 137 -2.29 -2.76 -9.40
CA GLY A 137 -1.05 -3.27 -9.94
C GLY A 137 -1.08 -4.77 -10.15
N GLU A 138 0.05 -5.32 -10.53
CA GLU A 138 0.25 -6.74 -10.69
C GLU A 138 1.06 -7.30 -9.53
N ALA A 139 0.61 -8.42 -8.94
CA ALA A 139 1.40 -9.13 -7.95
C ALA A 139 2.55 -9.85 -8.65
N THR A 140 3.79 -9.54 -8.28
CA THR A 140 5.00 -10.09 -8.90
C THR A 140 5.96 -10.65 -7.85
N ARG A 141 6.96 -11.38 -8.31
CA ARG A 141 8.08 -11.83 -7.47
C ARG A 141 9.40 -11.31 -8.04
N ARG A 142 10.13 -10.54 -7.25
CA ARG A 142 11.44 -10.02 -7.60
C ARG A 142 12.45 -10.36 -6.50
N ASN A 143 13.61 -10.87 -6.88
CA ASN A 143 14.66 -11.29 -5.92
C ASN A 143 14.12 -12.17 -4.77
N ASN A 144 13.23 -13.09 -5.08
CA ASN A 144 12.51 -13.95 -4.14
C ASN A 144 11.54 -13.26 -3.16
N GLN A 145 11.37 -11.94 -3.26
CA GLN A 145 10.40 -11.18 -2.49
C GLN A 145 9.13 -10.92 -3.31
N ILE A 146 7.99 -10.92 -2.64
CA ILE A 146 6.70 -10.59 -3.25
C ILE A 146 6.57 -9.07 -3.25
N GLN A 147 6.07 -8.51 -4.34
CA GLN A 147 5.78 -7.09 -4.45
C GLN A 147 4.60 -6.86 -5.38
N VAL A 148 4.04 -5.66 -5.33
CA VAL A 148 3.07 -5.18 -6.30
C VAL A 148 3.77 -4.22 -7.27
N GLU A 149 3.76 -4.53 -8.56
CA GLU A 149 4.12 -3.56 -9.60
C GLU A 149 2.94 -2.61 -9.80
N VAL A 150 3.13 -1.36 -9.37
CA VAL A 150 2.07 -0.37 -9.33
C VAL A 150 1.76 0.14 -10.73
N SER A 151 0.53 -0.02 -11.18
CA SER A 151 0.02 0.62 -12.40
C SER A 151 -0.72 1.92 -12.12
N ASP A 152 -1.34 2.03 -10.93
CA ASP A 152 -1.97 3.27 -10.45
C ASP A 152 -2.07 3.27 -8.92
N MET A 153 -1.96 4.44 -8.30
CA MET A 153 -2.07 4.63 -6.86
C MET A 153 -2.71 5.98 -6.58
N HIS A 154 -3.64 6.02 -5.63
CA HIS A 154 -4.21 7.28 -5.16
C HIS A 154 -4.48 7.26 -3.67
N VAL A 155 -4.35 8.43 -3.05
CA VAL A 155 -4.61 8.64 -1.63
C VAL A 155 -6.11 8.66 -1.39
N LEU A 156 -6.59 7.80 -0.47
CA LEU A 156 -7.96 7.83 0.03
C LEU A 156 -8.12 8.97 1.04
N LYS A 157 -9.31 9.55 1.13
CA LYS A 157 -9.61 10.69 2.01
C LYS A 157 -10.94 10.51 2.73
N GLY A 158 -11.10 11.27 3.84
CA GLY A 158 -12.34 11.32 4.61
C GLY A 158 -12.76 9.94 5.14
N THR A 159 -14.05 9.70 5.15
CA THR A 159 -14.65 8.48 5.75
C THR A 159 -14.14 7.17 5.17
N GLU A 160 -13.72 7.16 3.90
CA GLU A 160 -13.17 5.98 3.26
C GLU A 160 -11.78 5.65 3.84
N ALA A 161 -10.90 6.63 3.95
CA ALA A 161 -9.59 6.47 4.59
C ALA A 161 -9.72 6.07 6.07
N ASP A 162 -10.66 6.70 6.80
CA ASP A 162 -10.89 6.42 8.21
C ASP A 162 -11.35 4.97 8.44
N ALA A 163 -12.22 4.45 7.60
CA ALA A 163 -12.71 3.07 7.66
C ALA A 163 -11.57 2.06 7.43
N VAL A 164 -10.72 2.31 6.42
CA VAL A 164 -9.54 1.47 6.14
C VAL A 164 -8.55 1.51 7.29
N ARG A 165 -8.22 2.71 7.78
CA ARG A 165 -7.32 2.92 8.92
C ARG A 165 -7.81 2.20 10.19
N ALA A 166 -9.10 2.29 10.49
CA ALA A 166 -9.69 1.63 11.64
C ALA A 166 -9.59 0.09 11.53
N ARG A 167 -9.82 -0.47 10.33
CA ARG A 167 -9.67 -1.90 10.05
C ARG A 167 -8.23 -2.36 10.28
N ILE A 168 -7.25 -1.64 9.71
CA ILE A 168 -5.82 -1.95 9.83
C ILE A 168 -5.40 -1.88 11.30
N ASN A 169 -5.71 -0.78 11.99
CA ASN A 169 -5.34 -0.60 13.39
C ASN A 169 -5.93 -1.70 14.28
N LYS A 170 -7.20 -2.05 14.11
CA LYS A 170 -7.83 -3.13 14.87
C LYS A 170 -7.08 -4.47 14.71
N ALA A 171 -6.70 -4.80 13.48
CA ALA A 171 -5.96 -6.04 13.21
C ALA A 171 -4.53 -6.00 13.78
N LEU A 172 -3.85 -4.86 13.66
CA LEU A 172 -2.50 -4.66 14.22
C LEU A 172 -2.51 -4.75 15.75
N GLU A 173 -3.47 -4.10 16.43
CA GLU A 173 -3.59 -4.18 17.88
C GLU A 173 -3.79 -5.62 18.35
N ALA A 174 -4.67 -6.38 17.69
CA ALA A 174 -4.91 -7.78 18.03
C ALA A 174 -3.65 -8.66 17.83
N ARG A 175 -2.87 -8.42 16.77
CA ARG A 175 -1.63 -9.16 16.50
C ARG A 175 -0.47 -8.71 17.37
N ALA A 176 -0.44 -7.45 17.77
CA ALA A 176 0.59 -6.88 18.63
C ALA A 176 0.42 -7.27 20.11
N GLU A 177 -0.75 -7.73 20.50
CA GLU A 177 -0.97 -8.17 21.90
C GLU A 177 0.03 -9.28 22.26
N PRO A 178 0.87 -9.10 23.30
CA PRO A 178 1.80 -10.11 23.73
C PRO A 178 1.06 -11.31 24.33
N PRO A 179 1.56 -12.54 24.14
CA PRO A 179 0.95 -13.72 24.74
C PRO A 179 0.93 -13.61 26.26
N GLU A 180 -0.01 -14.29 26.88
CA GLU A 180 -0.01 -14.45 28.34
C GLU A 180 1.16 -15.35 28.74
N VAL A 181 2.00 -14.86 29.65
CA VAL A 181 3.12 -15.59 30.23
C VAL A 181 3.12 -15.42 31.74
N THR A 182 3.50 -16.46 32.43
CA THR A 182 3.69 -16.42 33.89
C THR A 182 5.14 -16.09 34.17
N PRO A 183 5.43 -15.08 35.02
CA PRO A 183 6.79 -14.82 35.47
C PRO A 183 7.44 -16.03 36.10
N LEU A 184 8.71 -16.29 35.77
CA LEU A 184 9.47 -17.39 36.33
C LEU A 184 9.87 -17.14 37.78
N ILE A 185 9.84 -15.90 38.24
CA ILE A 185 10.22 -15.45 39.58
C ILE A 185 9.09 -14.61 40.12
N GLU A 186 8.64 -14.95 41.33
CA GLU A 186 7.70 -14.13 42.09
C GLU A 186 8.46 -12.97 42.76
N SER A 187 8.08 -11.75 42.45
CA SER A 187 8.71 -10.55 42.98
C SER A 187 7.72 -9.39 43.00
N PRO A 188 7.50 -8.71 44.11
CA PRO A 188 6.63 -7.54 44.19
C PRO A 188 7.07 -6.41 43.24
N GLY A 189 8.38 -6.27 43.01
CA GLY A 189 8.91 -5.31 42.05
C GLY A 189 8.57 -5.66 40.58
N LEU A 190 8.63 -6.95 40.24
CA LEU A 190 8.24 -7.43 38.91
C LEU A 190 6.73 -7.28 38.72
N ASP A 191 5.93 -7.61 39.71
CA ASP A 191 4.47 -7.47 39.66
C ASP A 191 4.06 -6.01 39.38
N ALA A 192 4.74 -5.07 40.06
CA ALA A 192 4.48 -3.64 39.88
C ALA A 192 4.84 -3.15 38.46
N LEU A 193 5.88 -3.73 37.82
CA LEU A 193 6.34 -3.34 36.46
C LEU A 193 5.61 -4.10 35.37
N TRP A 194 4.95 -5.20 35.67
CA TRP A 194 4.36 -6.09 34.67
C TRP A 194 3.42 -5.39 33.66
N PRO A 195 2.51 -4.49 34.07
CA PRO A 195 1.65 -3.78 33.13
C PRO A 195 2.44 -2.93 32.12
N GLU A 196 3.49 -2.24 32.58
CA GLU A 196 4.34 -1.42 31.70
C GLU A 196 5.20 -2.27 30.77
N MET A 197 5.71 -3.41 31.24
CA MET A 197 6.44 -4.37 30.40
C MET A 197 5.55 -4.90 29.28
N ARG A 198 4.30 -5.28 29.57
CA ARG A 198 3.33 -5.71 28.54
C ARG A 198 3.02 -4.60 27.54
N LYS A 199 2.88 -3.37 28.00
CA LYS A 199 2.66 -2.21 27.15
C LYS A 199 3.84 -1.98 26.19
N LEU A 200 5.07 -2.04 26.70
CA LEU A 200 6.29 -1.93 25.87
C LEU A 200 6.40 -3.08 24.88
N ALA A 201 6.13 -4.32 25.32
CA ALA A 201 6.12 -5.47 24.44
C ALA A 201 5.13 -5.30 23.27
N ARG A 202 3.93 -4.76 23.53
CA ARG A 202 2.94 -4.45 22.49
C ARG A 202 3.49 -3.43 21.49
N ILE A 203 4.14 -2.36 21.96
CA ILE A 203 4.74 -1.32 21.09
C ILE A 203 5.82 -1.93 20.20
N VAL A 204 6.73 -2.72 20.76
CA VAL A 204 7.79 -3.41 20.01
C VAL A 204 7.21 -4.38 19.00
N ARG A 205 6.25 -5.21 19.39
CA ARG A 205 5.57 -6.15 18.49
C ARG A 205 4.88 -5.42 17.34
N ARG A 206 4.21 -4.28 17.62
CA ARG A 206 3.61 -3.46 16.59
C ARG A 206 4.65 -2.91 15.62
N ALA A 207 5.80 -2.42 16.12
CA ALA A 207 6.89 -1.93 15.28
C ALA A 207 7.42 -3.02 14.35
N VAL A 208 7.64 -4.24 14.85
CA VAL A 208 8.02 -5.41 14.02
C VAL A 208 6.96 -5.71 12.96
N LEU A 209 5.68 -5.78 13.36
CA LEU A 209 4.57 -6.09 12.45
C LEU A 209 4.36 -5.05 11.33
N THR A 210 4.85 -3.83 11.52
CA THR A 210 4.77 -2.73 10.55
C THR A 210 6.12 -2.37 9.94
N GLN A 211 7.15 -3.19 10.17
CA GLN A 211 8.53 -2.98 9.69
C GLN A 211 9.08 -1.59 10.03
N GLN A 212 8.71 -1.05 11.20
CA GLN A 212 9.24 0.22 11.69
C GLN A 212 10.63 0.01 12.29
N PRO A 213 11.55 0.98 12.11
CA PRO A 213 12.88 0.90 12.70
C PRO A 213 12.79 0.90 14.23
N ILE A 214 13.52 -0.01 14.87
CA ILE A 214 13.65 -0.11 16.32
C ILE A 214 15.08 0.28 16.70
N ILE A 215 15.22 1.29 17.54
CA ILE A 215 16.52 1.75 18.03
C ILE A 215 16.59 1.49 19.52
N LEU A 216 17.49 0.58 19.92
CA LEU A 216 17.79 0.30 21.33
C LEU A 216 18.91 1.20 21.81
N ARG A 217 18.66 1.94 22.89
CA ARG A 217 19.71 2.72 23.59
C ARG A 217 19.83 2.19 25.02
N HIS A 218 21.04 1.87 25.40
CA HIS A 218 21.35 1.31 26.72
C HIS A 218 22.56 1.97 27.34
N HIS A 219 22.74 1.77 28.64
CA HIS A 219 23.95 2.15 29.35
C HIS A 219 25.13 1.24 28.93
N ALA A 220 26.35 1.77 28.93
CA ALA A 220 27.55 1.02 28.58
C ALA A 220 28.16 0.27 29.78
N ASP A 221 27.32 -0.26 30.66
CA ASP A 221 27.67 -1.11 31.79
C ASP A 221 27.11 -2.53 31.62
N ALA A 222 27.45 -3.44 32.52
CA ALA A 222 27.15 -4.86 32.33
C ALA A 222 25.65 -5.16 32.29
N ASP A 223 24.85 -4.53 33.14
CA ASP A 223 23.41 -4.74 33.21
C ASP A 223 22.71 -4.08 32.00
N GLY A 224 23.13 -2.89 31.59
CA GLY A 224 22.61 -2.25 30.37
C GLY A 224 22.89 -3.06 29.11
N ILE A 225 24.10 -3.58 28.95
CA ILE A 225 24.45 -4.44 27.81
C ILE A 225 23.65 -5.76 27.85
N CYS A 226 23.54 -6.41 29.01
CA CYS A 226 22.75 -7.63 29.16
C CYS A 226 21.27 -7.41 28.82
N ALA A 227 20.69 -6.30 29.28
CA ALA A 227 19.31 -5.95 28.98
C ALA A 227 19.11 -5.72 27.47
N ALA A 228 20.04 -4.98 26.81
CA ALA A 228 19.97 -4.73 25.37
C ALA A 228 20.03 -6.04 24.58
N VAL A 229 20.99 -6.92 24.87
CA VAL A 229 21.13 -8.23 24.20
C VAL A 229 19.90 -9.10 24.39
N ALA A 230 19.29 -9.08 25.57
CA ALA A 230 18.06 -9.84 25.81
C ALA A 230 16.89 -9.35 24.95
N VAL A 231 16.71 -8.03 24.86
CA VAL A 231 15.66 -7.43 24.01
C VAL A 231 15.96 -7.67 22.53
N GLU A 232 17.21 -7.46 22.09
CA GLU A 232 17.64 -7.75 20.72
C GLU A 232 17.31 -9.18 20.32
N THR A 233 17.71 -10.15 21.14
CA THR A 233 17.46 -11.57 20.88
C THR A 233 15.97 -11.86 20.71
N ALA A 234 15.14 -11.29 21.59
CA ALA A 234 13.69 -11.46 21.51
C ALA A 234 13.07 -10.81 20.27
N VAL A 235 13.55 -9.63 19.88
CA VAL A 235 13.08 -8.90 18.69
C VAL A 235 13.47 -9.64 17.42
N LEU A 236 14.72 -10.10 17.29
CA LEU A 236 15.18 -10.87 16.14
C LEU A 236 14.39 -12.19 15.99
N GLN A 237 14.08 -12.85 17.12
CA GLN A 237 13.25 -14.05 17.08
C GLN A 237 11.82 -13.72 16.63
N LEU A 238 11.22 -12.64 17.12
CA LEU A 238 9.90 -12.20 16.72
C LEU A 238 9.84 -11.87 15.22
N ILE A 239 10.86 -11.22 14.66
CA ILE A 239 10.96 -10.94 13.22
C ILE A 239 10.92 -12.25 12.43
N ARG A 240 11.72 -13.26 12.81
CA ARG A 240 11.71 -14.59 12.16
C ARG A 240 10.34 -15.27 12.24
N ASP A 241 9.72 -15.23 13.42
CA ASP A 241 8.41 -15.86 13.68
C ASP A 241 7.28 -15.19 12.89
N THR A 242 7.44 -13.92 12.54
CA THR A 242 6.47 -13.16 11.71
C THR A 242 6.78 -13.24 10.22
N GLY A 243 7.81 -13.98 9.83
CA GLY A 243 8.21 -14.18 8.42
C GLY A 243 9.07 -13.04 7.85
N GLY A 244 9.58 -12.15 8.69
CA GLY A 244 10.54 -11.12 8.32
C GLY A 244 11.98 -11.66 8.20
N ASP A 245 12.86 -10.84 7.64
CA ASP A 245 14.28 -11.10 7.52
C ASP A 245 15.06 -10.16 8.44
N PRO A 246 15.68 -10.64 9.53
CA PRO A 246 16.42 -9.78 10.45
C PRO A 246 17.54 -8.97 9.82
N ASP A 247 18.10 -9.44 8.68
CA ASP A 247 19.18 -8.76 7.99
C ASP A 247 18.68 -7.63 7.06
N GLN A 248 17.39 -7.61 6.75
CA GLN A 248 16.74 -6.63 5.88
C GLN A 248 15.76 -5.72 6.63
N ASP A 249 15.17 -6.22 7.72
CA ASP A 249 14.26 -5.44 8.55
C ASP A 249 15.07 -4.44 9.39
N ASN A 250 14.65 -3.18 9.40
CA ASN A 250 15.36 -2.03 9.98
C ASN A 250 15.46 -2.10 11.51
N VAL A 251 16.16 -3.11 12.04
CA VAL A 251 16.51 -3.16 13.48
C VAL A 251 17.94 -2.65 13.63
N LEU A 252 18.08 -1.47 14.19
CA LEU A 252 19.35 -0.83 14.47
C LEU A 252 19.64 -0.93 15.97
N PHE A 253 20.75 -1.54 16.31
CA PHE A 253 21.25 -1.67 17.69
C PHE A 253 22.42 -0.72 17.94
#